data_d961ad2d75cd97e6d6af08cc44db3c9a
#
_entry.id   d961ad2d75cd97e6d6af08cc44db3c9a
#
_cell.length_a   1.000
_cell.length_b   1.000
_cell.length_c   1.000
_cell.angle_alpha   90.00
_cell.angle_beta   90.00
_cell.angle_gamma   90.00
#
_symmetry.space_group_name_H-M   'P 1'
#
loop_
_entity.id
_entity.type
_entity.pdbx_description
1 polymer ?
#
loop_
_entity_poly.entity_id
_entity_poly.type
_entity_poly.pdbx_seq_one_letter_code
_entity_poly.pdbx_strand_id
1 'polypeptide(L)'
;MIVFIGVDLGWYGKPTGLAALHYATSALEQHAITRLEPVAEILDWISQQIGGEDAVVGVDAPLVIPNSSGIRRAERELNAEYRRYHAGCHAANLSRPFAPNVLAFSRALSERGFAHGAEASPRQPGRFQIEVHPHSATVALFGLPRIVKYKRGRREDRSRELRRLRRLMLERLPALDPPFVPDLPRIPLSGNLKAVEDQIDAVLCAYIAAHWWKWGRQRNAVFGSNQEGYIVVPKRGAYSPPSCL
;
A
#
# COMPACT_ATOMS: atom_id res chain seq x y z
N MET A 1 -6.52 -1.40 20.72
CA MET A 1 -5.90 -0.44 19.75
C MET A 1 -5.90 -1.12 18.39
N ILE A 2 -5.79 -0.41 17.26
CA ILE A 2 -5.60 -1.05 15.95
C ILE A 2 -4.33 -0.57 15.29
N VAL A 3 -3.59 -1.49 14.66
CA VAL A 3 -2.31 -1.25 13.99
C VAL A 3 -2.45 -1.42 12.48
N PHE A 4 -1.86 -0.53 11.70
CA PHE A 4 -1.80 -0.62 10.25
C PHE A 4 -0.36 -0.79 9.82
N ILE A 5 -0.09 -1.89 9.14
CA ILE A 5 1.22 -2.20 8.60
C ILE A 5 1.21 -1.98 7.10
N GLY A 6 2.16 -1.23 6.59
CA GLY A 6 2.41 -1.09 5.17
C GLY A 6 3.65 -1.87 4.75
N VAL A 7 3.53 -2.58 3.65
CA VAL A 7 4.58 -3.44 3.10
C VAL A 7 4.77 -3.13 1.61
N ASP A 8 5.87 -2.45 1.26
CA ASP A 8 6.36 -2.37 -0.12
C ASP A 8 7.27 -3.59 -0.36
N LEU A 9 6.65 -4.72 -0.74
CA LEU A 9 7.29 -6.03 -0.75
C LEU A 9 8.36 -6.14 -1.84
N GLY A 10 9.53 -6.63 -1.48
CA GLY A 10 10.59 -6.99 -2.43
C GLY A 10 10.29 -8.33 -3.13
N TRP A 11 9.57 -8.30 -4.25
CA TRP A 11 8.98 -9.47 -4.92
C TRP A 11 9.93 -10.63 -5.23
N TYR A 12 11.21 -10.35 -5.36
CA TYR A 12 12.25 -11.33 -5.71
C TYR A 12 13.23 -11.60 -4.54
N GLY A 13 12.75 -11.54 -3.29
CA GLY A 13 13.62 -11.65 -2.12
C GLY A 13 14.54 -10.44 -1.95
N LYS A 14 14.14 -9.27 -2.48
CA LYS A 14 14.83 -8.00 -2.29
C LYS A 14 14.34 -7.30 -1.04
N PRO A 15 15.10 -6.30 -0.54
CA PRO A 15 14.68 -5.54 0.62
C PRO A 15 13.27 -4.96 0.47
N THR A 16 12.50 -5.04 1.54
CA THR A 16 11.10 -4.66 1.69
C THR A 16 10.99 -3.42 2.57
N GLY A 17 10.29 -2.39 2.11
CA GLY A 17 9.92 -1.25 2.92
C GLY A 17 8.77 -1.59 3.87
N LEU A 18 8.87 -1.14 5.13
CA LEU A 18 7.90 -1.43 6.18
C LEU A 18 7.54 -0.15 6.93
N ALA A 19 6.28 0.03 7.24
CA ALA A 19 5.79 1.12 8.09
C ALA A 19 4.69 0.61 9.03
N ALA A 20 4.65 1.14 10.26
CA ALA A 20 3.61 0.88 11.23
C ALA A 20 2.93 2.18 11.63
N LEU A 21 1.61 2.22 11.54
CA LEU A 21 0.76 3.31 12.00
C LEU A 21 -0.21 2.79 13.05
N HIS A 22 -0.55 3.64 14.02
CA HIS A 22 -1.58 3.36 15.02
C HIS A 22 -2.71 4.37 14.85
N TYR A 23 -3.93 3.94 15.14
CA TYR A 23 -5.07 4.84 15.20
C TYR A 23 -5.26 5.29 16.65
N ALA A 24 -4.91 6.55 16.93
CA ALA A 24 -5.06 7.16 18.23
C ALA A 24 -6.21 8.17 18.20
N THR A 25 -7.18 8.02 19.06
CA THR A 25 -8.35 8.90 19.24
C THR A 25 -9.08 9.23 17.94
N SER A 26 -8.52 10.04 17.05
CA SER A 26 -9.15 10.49 15.79
C SER A 26 -8.18 10.60 14.61
N ALA A 27 -6.88 10.41 14.82
CA ALA A 27 -5.82 10.55 13.82
C ALA A 27 -4.93 9.31 13.76
N LEU A 28 -4.13 9.23 12.70
CA LEU A 28 -3.07 8.22 12.58
C LEU A 28 -1.75 8.80 13.12
N GLU A 29 -1.03 7.98 13.86
CA GLU A 29 0.31 8.26 14.36
C GLU A 29 1.28 7.24 13.75
N GLN A 30 2.43 7.73 13.28
CA GLN A 30 3.50 6.86 12.78
C GLN A 30 4.32 6.34 13.94
N HIS A 31 4.37 5.02 14.09
CA HIS A 31 5.11 4.37 15.16
C HIS A 31 6.51 3.94 14.72
N ALA A 32 6.61 3.36 13.52
CA ALA A 32 7.88 2.88 13.00
C ALA A 32 7.92 2.93 11.46
N ILE A 33 9.13 3.04 10.93
CA ILE A 33 9.47 2.89 9.53
C ILE A 33 10.83 2.20 9.41
N THR A 34 10.95 1.19 8.57
CA THR A 34 12.20 0.45 8.37
C THR A 34 12.28 -0.17 6.99
N ARG A 35 13.36 -0.88 6.73
CA ARG A 35 13.59 -1.66 5.53
C ARG A 35 14.35 -2.92 5.88
N LEU A 36 13.76 -4.08 5.62
CA LEU A 36 14.31 -5.40 5.94
C LEU A 36 14.37 -6.26 4.67
N GLU A 37 15.20 -7.31 4.68
CA GLU A 37 15.36 -8.19 3.52
C GLU A 37 14.83 -9.61 3.77
N PRO A 38 15.28 -10.34 4.81
CA PRO A 38 14.80 -11.68 5.04
C PRO A 38 13.32 -11.70 5.41
N VAL A 39 12.53 -12.54 4.76
CA VAL A 39 11.08 -12.67 5.01
C VAL A 39 10.79 -13.00 6.47
N ALA A 40 11.63 -13.81 7.12
CA ALA A 40 11.49 -14.12 8.54
C ALA A 40 11.56 -12.86 9.41
N GLU A 41 12.57 -12.00 9.20
CA GLU A 41 12.72 -10.74 9.94
C GLU A 41 11.56 -9.76 9.66
N ILE A 42 11.04 -9.73 8.41
CA ILE A 42 9.87 -8.94 8.06
C ILE A 42 8.65 -9.38 8.85
N LEU A 43 8.38 -10.69 8.90
CA LEU A 43 7.24 -11.25 9.62
C LEU A 43 7.38 -11.10 11.14
N ASP A 44 8.58 -11.23 11.69
CA ASP A 44 8.85 -11.01 13.10
C ASP A 44 8.67 -9.54 13.47
N TRP A 45 9.16 -8.62 12.64
CA TRP A 45 8.93 -7.20 12.81
C TRP A 45 7.44 -6.85 12.78
N ILE A 46 6.67 -7.38 11.81
CA ILE A 46 5.21 -7.21 11.75
C ILE A 46 4.56 -7.69 13.05
N SER A 47 4.94 -8.86 13.53
CA SER A 47 4.40 -9.44 14.77
C SER A 47 4.73 -8.58 16.00
N GLN A 48 5.95 -8.02 16.06
CA GLN A 48 6.37 -7.11 17.13
C GLN A 48 5.58 -5.80 17.14
N GLN A 49 5.35 -5.19 15.96
CA GLN A 49 4.61 -3.94 15.87
C GLN A 49 3.14 -4.11 16.27
N ILE A 50 2.55 -5.25 16.01
CA ILE A 50 1.13 -5.53 16.27
C ILE A 50 0.91 -5.98 17.72
N GLY A 51 1.85 -6.74 18.29
CA GLY A 51 1.62 -7.35 19.59
C GLY A 51 0.36 -8.23 19.60
N GLY A 52 -0.54 -7.97 20.54
CA GLY A 52 -1.84 -8.67 20.65
C GLY A 52 -3.01 -7.98 19.95
N GLU A 53 -2.79 -6.84 19.29
CA GLU A 53 -3.82 -5.95 18.78
C GLU A 53 -4.46 -6.42 17.47
N ASP A 54 -5.62 -5.84 17.15
CA ASP A 54 -6.21 -5.88 15.81
C ASP A 54 -5.28 -5.21 14.81
N ALA A 55 -5.24 -5.71 13.57
CA ALA A 55 -4.34 -5.13 12.58
C ALA A 55 -4.82 -5.31 11.14
N VAL A 56 -4.43 -4.36 10.27
CA VAL A 56 -4.55 -4.51 8.81
C VAL A 56 -3.18 -4.33 8.17
N VAL A 57 -2.75 -5.33 7.41
CA VAL A 57 -1.50 -5.31 6.62
C VAL A 57 -1.83 -4.99 5.17
N GLY A 58 -1.42 -3.81 4.70
CA GLY A 58 -1.51 -3.40 3.29
C GLY A 58 -0.22 -3.74 2.54
N VAL A 59 -0.30 -4.60 1.54
CA VAL A 59 0.86 -5.13 0.81
C VAL A 59 0.82 -4.69 -0.65
N ASP A 60 1.87 -4.03 -1.15
CA ASP A 60 2.06 -3.73 -2.59
C ASP A 60 2.60 -4.98 -3.31
N ALA A 61 1.79 -6.02 -3.35
CA ALA A 61 2.05 -7.24 -4.10
C ALA A 61 0.76 -8.06 -4.29
N PRO A 62 0.67 -8.90 -5.34
CA PRO A 62 -0.48 -9.76 -5.57
C PRO A 62 -0.54 -10.90 -4.55
N LEU A 63 -1.48 -10.84 -3.59
CA LEU A 63 -1.60 -11.81 -2.49
C LEU A 63 -2.34 -13.09 -2.86
N VAL A 64 -3.18 -13.05 -3.89
CA VAL A 64 -3.95 -14.20 -4.41
C VAL A 64 -3.77 -14.27 -5.92
N ILE A 65 -3.20 -15.37 -6.42
CA ILE A 65 -2.92 -15.59 -7.85
C ILE A 65 -3.47 -16.97 -8.24
N PRO A 66 -4.73 -17.05 -8.71
CA PRO A 66 -5.35 -18.33 -9.06
C PRO A 66 -5.03 -18.79 -10.50
N ASN A 67 -4.66 -17.87 -11.40
CA ASN A 67 -4.48 -18.11 -12.82
C ASN A 67 -3.06 -18.58 -13.15
N SER A 68 -2.93 -19.58 -14.01
CA SER A 68 -1.63 -20.10 -14.48
C SER A 68 -0.90 -19.11 -15.41
N SER A 69 -1.64 -18.33 -16.19
CA SER A 69 -1.10 -17.35 -17.17
C SER A 69 -2.06 -16.18 -17.36
N GLY A 70 -1.64 -15.17 -18.13
CA GLY A 70 -2.47 -14.00 -18.46
C GLY A 70 -2.56 -12.98 -17.33
N ILE A 71 -3.73 -12.35 -17.23
CA ILE A 71 -4.02 -11.24 -16.32
C ILE A 71 -5.21 -11.59 -15.41
N ARG A 72 -5.13 -11.35 -14.09
CA ARG A 72 -6.25 -11.54 -13.17
C ARG A 72 -7.38 -10.55 -13.47
N ARG A 73 -8.59 -10.86 -13.01
CA ARG A 73 -9.72 -9.94 -13.07
C ARG A 73 -9.40 -8.61 -12.40
N ALA A 74 -8.75 -8.65 -11.24
CA ALA A 74 -8.35 -7.46 -10.47
C ALA A 74 -7.52 -6.46 -11.29
N GLU A 75 -6.45 -6.92 -11.97
CA GLU A 75 -5.64 -6.04 -12.82
C GLU A 75 -6.40 -5.53 -14.04
N ARG A 76 -7.30 -6.34 -14.63
CA ARG A 76 -8.10 -5.94 -15.79
C ARG A 76 -9.04 -4.80 -15.43
N GLU A 77 -9.75 -4.93 -14.31
CA GLU A 77 -10.68 -3.92 -13.80
C GLU A 77 -9.93 -2.64 -13.40
N LEU A 78 -8.83 -2.77 -12.64
CA LEU A 78 -8.00 -1.62 -12.25
C LEU A 78 -7.43 -0.91 -13.48
N ASN A 79 -6.92 -1.65 -14.47
CA ASN A 79 -6.37 -1.07 -15.69
C ASN A 79 -7.44 -0.34 -16.53
N ALA A 80 -8.68 -0.82 -16.56
CA ALA A 80 -9.78 -0.14 -17.23
C ALA A 80 -10.02 1.26 -16.64
N GLU A 81 -9.89 1.42 -15.33
CA GLU A 81 -10.09 2.70 -14.66
C GLU A 81 -8.83 3.58 -14.61
N TYR A 82 -7.66 2.99 -14.28
CA TYR A 82 -6.46 3.76 -13.91
C TYR A 82 -5.39 3.87 -15.01
N ARG A 83 -5.47 3.12 -16.13
CA ARG A 83 -4.47 3.18 -17.21
C ARG A 83 -4.35 4.58 -17.81
N ARG A 84 -5.44 5.32 -17.93
CA ARG A 84 -5.45 6.70 -18.42
C ARG A 84 -4.64 7.67 -17.57
N TYR A 85 -4.42 7.34 -16.29
CA TYR A 85 -3.57 8.10 -15.35
C TYR A 85 -2.13 7.58 -15.31
N HIS A 86 -1.76 6.64 -16.18
CA HIS A 86 -0.51 5.89 -16.15
C HIS A 86 -0.33 5.04 -14.87
N ALA A 87 -1.39 4.79 -14.14
CA ALA A 87 -1.42 4.06 -12.87
C ALA A 87 -1.95 2.63 -13.02
N GLY A 88 -1.81 2.04 -14.20
CA GLY A 88 -2.11 0.62 -14.41
C GLY A 88 -1.09 -0.29 -13.75
N CYS A 89 -1.51 -1.51 -13.41
CA CYS A 89 -0.67 -2.55 -12.85
C CYS A 89 -0.27 -3.61 -13.88
N HIS A 90 0.79 -4.35 -13.57
CA HIS A 90 1.28 -5.46 -14.38
C HIS A 90 0.49 -6.73 -14.08
N ALA A 91 0.40 -7.63 -15.08
CA ALA A 91 -0.26 -8.92 -14.93
C ALA A 91 0.46 -9.81 -13.91
N ALA A 92 -0.30 -10.35 -12.97
CA ALA A 92 0.14 -11.41 -12.07
C ALA A 92 -0.47 -12.75 -12.49
N ASN A 93 0.35 -13.79 -12.51
CA ASN A 93 -0.04 -15.17 -12.74
C ASN A 93 1.04 -16.12 -12.23
N LEU A 94 0.74 -17.41 -12.12
CA LEU A 94 1.64 -18.42 -11.53
C LEU A 94 2.91 -18.66 -12.35
N SER A 95 2.93 -18.31 -13.66
CA SER A 95 4.14 -18.41 -14.48
C SER A 95 5.16 -17.29 -14.23
N ARG A 96 4.81 -16.28 -13.44
CA ARG A 96 5.71 -15.18 -13.13
C ARG A 96 6.74 -15.59 -12.08
N PRO A 97 8.04 -15.27 -12.27
CA PRO A 97 9.10 -15.66 -11.33
C PRO A 97 8.90 -15.17 -9.90
N PHE A 98 8.15 -14.11 -9.68
CA PHE A 98 7.84 -13.58 -8.35
C PHE A 98 6.71 -14.34 -7.62
N ALA A 99 5.87 -15.07 -8.35
CA ALA A 99 4.64 -15.66 -7.80
C ALA A 99 4.90 -16.57 -6.56
N PRO A 100 5.89 -17.46 -6.55
CA PRO A 100 6.16 -18.27 -5.37
C PRO A 100 6.45 -17.46 -4.11
N ASN A 101 7.25 -16.40 -4.23
CA ASN A 101 7.65 -15.55 -3.09
C ASN A 101 6.48 -14.77 -2.52
N VAL A 102 5.68 -14.12 -3.37
CA VAL A 102 4.54 -13.31 -2.91
C VAL A 102 3.44 -14.17 -2.31
N LEU A 103 3.19 -15.37 -2.87
CA LEU A 103 2.22 -16.32 -2.33
C LEU A 103 2.69 -16.93 -1.00
N ALA A 104 4.00 -17.23 -0.87
CA ALA A 104 4.58 -17.69 0.39
C ALA A 104 4.43 -16.63 1.49
N PHE A 105 4.66 -15.35 1.16
CA PHE A 105 4.47 -14.24 2.10
C PHE A 105 3.00 -14.11 2.53
N SER A 106 2.04 -14.14 1.60
CA SER A 106 0.60 -14.11 1.90
C SER A 106 0.17 -15.29 2.78
N ARG A 107 0.68 -16.50 2.50
CA ARG A 107 0.42 -17.69 3.32
C ARG A 107 0.97 -17.53 4.72
N ALA A 108 2.20 -17.05 4.86
CA ALA A 108 2.84 -16.83 6.17
C ALA A 108 2.09 -15.78 7.02
N LEU A 109 1.45 -14.77 6.40
CA LEU A 109 0.53 -13.87 7.08
C LEU A 109 -0.75 -14.61 7.50
N SER A 110 -1.33 -15.47 6.64
CA SER A 110 -2.53 -16.26 6.98
C SER A 110 -2.27 -17.21 8.15
N GLU A 111 -1.10 -17.85 8.21
CA GLU A 111 -0.66 -18.70 9.32
C GLU A 111 -0.51 -17.93 10.64
N ARG A 112 -0.33 -16.60 10.58
CA ARG A 112 -0.33 -15.69 11.72
C ARG A 112 -1.69 -15.07 12.03
N GLY A 113 -2.76 -15.62 11.42
CA GLY A 113 -4.13 -15.22 11.68
C GLY A 113 -4.65 -14.04 10.84
N PHE A 114 -3.95 -13.61 9.80
CA PHE A 114 -4.43 -12.55 8.90
C PHE A 114 -5.33 -13.12 7.80
N ALA A 115 -6.64 -12.88 7.90
CA ALA A 115 -7.58 -13.21 6.83
C ALA A 115 -7.47 -12.22 5.64
N HIS A 116 -7.86 -12.65 4.44
CA HIS A 116 -8.01 -11.72 3.31
C HIS A 116 -9.16 -10.75 3.55
N GLY A 117 -8.88 -9.45 3.50
CA GLY A 117 -9.78 -8.39 3.94
C GLY A 117 -10.60 -7.70 2.86
N ALA A 118 -10.71 -8.23 1.61
CA ALA A 118 -11.46 -7.56 0.53
C ALA A 118 -12.98 -7.40 0.83
N GLU A 119 -13.51 -8.19 1.74
CA GLU A 119 -14.93 -8.20 2.14
C GLU A 119 -15.14 -7.74 3.59
N ALA A 120 -14.06 -7.33 4.27
CA ALA A 120 -14.16 -6.85 5.65
C ALA A 120 -15.05 -5.59 5.74
N SER A 121 -15.90 -5.56 6.75
CA SER A 121 -16.73 -4.39 7.05
C SER A 121 -15.88 -3.25 7.61
N PRO A 122 -16.32 -1.99 7.46
CA PRO A 122 -15.63 -0.86 8.08
C PRO A 122 -15.46 -1.07 9.59
N ARG A 123 -14.26 -0.83 10.10
CA ARG A 123 -13.89 -0.96 11.51
C ARG A 123 -14.11 -2.35 12.11
N GLN A 124 -14.15 -3.37 11.26
CA GLN A 124 -14.25 -4.76 11.73
C GLN A 124 -13.02 -5.11 12.57
N PRO A 125 -13.22 -5.66 13.79
CA PRO A 125 -12.11 -6.16 14.60
C PRO A 125 -11.48 -7.40 13.96
N GLY A 126 -10.22 -7.68 14.31
CA GLY A 126 -9.46 -8.82 13.85
C GLY A 126 -8.23 -8.44 13.04
N ARG A 127 -7.63 -9.44 12.38
CA ARG A 127 -6.40 -9.28 11.60
C ARG A 127 -6.65 -9.56 10.12
N PHE A 128 -6.31 -8.58 9.29
CA PHE A 128 -6.55 -8.65 7.85
C PHE A 128 -5.30 -8.33 7.05
N GLN A 129 -5.12 -9.02 5.93
CA GLN A 129 -4.18 -8.64 4.88
C GLN A 129 -4.95 -8.18 3.65
N ILE A 130 -4.47 -7.13 3.01
CA ILE A 130 -5.05 -6.60 1.77
C ILE A 130 -3.98 -6.28 0.75
N GLU A 131 -4.24 -6.62 -0.51
CA GLU A 131 -3.44 -6.17 -1.65
C GLU A 131 -3.78 -4.71 -1.94
N VAL A 132 -2.77 -3.87 -2.00
CA VAL A 132 -2.90 -2.44 -2.30
C VAL A 132 -2.06 -2.05 -3.51
N HIS A 133 -2.36 -0.92 -4.15
CA HIS A 133 -1.58 -0.41 -5.27
C HIS A 133 -1.31 1.10 -5.09
N PRO A 134 -0.15 1.48 -4.54
CA PRO A 134 0.20 2.86 -4.20
C PRO A 134 0.07 3.85 -5.35
N HIS A 135 0.44 3.48 -6.57
CA HIS A 135 0.31 4.37 -7.72
C HIS A 135 -1.13 4.79 -8.01
N SER A 136 -2.08 3.86 -8.02
CA SER A 136 -3.50 4.18 -8.19
C SER A 136 -4.03 4.95 -6.98
N ALA A 137 -3.61 4.58 -5.79
CA ALA A 137 -4.01 5.25 -4.55
C ALA A 137 -3.56 6.72 -4.52
N THR A 138 -2.33 7.05 -4.92
CA THR A 138 -1.86 8.44 -4.99
C THR A 138 -2.65 9.28 -5.99
N VAL A 139 -3.01 8.70 -7.15
CA VAL A 139 -3.89 9.36 -8.13
C VAL A 139 -5.26 9.67 -7.52
N ALA A 140 -5.82 8.71 -6.78
CA ALA A 140 -7.14 8.86 -6.16
C ALA A 140 -7.13 9.85 -4.99
N LEU A 141 -6.25 9.65 -4.00
CA LEU A 141 -6.17 10.44 -2.77
C LEU A 141 -5.77 11.90 -3.02
N PHE A 142 -4.84 12.12 -3.94
CA PHE A 142 -4.30 13.46 -4.20
C PHE A 142 -4.93 14.15 -5.42
N GLY A 143 -5.91 13.52 -6.09
CA GLY A 143 -6.60 14.10 -7.24
C GLY A 143 -5.69 14.33 -8.45
N LEU A 144 -4.68 13.48 -8.65
CA LEU A 144 -3.66 13.70 -9.67
C LEU A 144 -4.20 13.40 -11.08
N PRO A 145 -3.80 14.18 -12.11
CA PRO A 145 -4.11 13.87 -13.50
C PRO A 145 -3.32 12.67 -14.05
N ARG A 146 -2.20 12.30 -13.40
CA ARG A 146 -1.36 11.12 -13.69
C ARG A 146 -0.45 10.83 -12.50
N ILE A 147 0.14 9.62 -12.47
CA ILE A 147 1.10 9.21 -11.42
C ILE A 147 2.30 10.15 -11.32
N VAL A 148 2.91 10.16 -10.13
CA VAL A 148 4.24 10.72 -9.89
C VAL A 148 5.27 9.69 -10.35
N LYS A 149 6.17 10.03 -11.31
CA LYS A 149 7.06 9.07 -11.98
C LYS A 149 8.42 8.92 -11.26
N TYR A 150 8.44 8.44 -10.03
CA TYR A 150 9.65 8.32 -9.21
C TYR A 150 10.37 6.96 -9.31
N LYS A 151 9.72 5.92 -9.85
CA LYS A 151 10.30 4.54 -9.91
C LYS A 151 11.19 4.30 -11.13
N ARG A 152 11.08 5.08 -12.21
CA ARG A 152 11.80 4.86 -13.48
C ARG A 152 12.38 6.15 -14.05
N GLY A 153 13.47 6.02 -14.81
CA GLY A 153 14.16 7.15 -15.45
C GLY A 153 15.51 7.47 -14.82
N ARG A 154 16.10 8.61 -15.21
CA ARG A 154 17.37 9.07 -14.66
C ARG A 154 17.24 9.37 -13.16
N ARG A 155 18.32 9.21 -12.42
CA ARG A 155 18.34 9.44 -10.96
C ARG A 155 17.79 10.81 -10.56
N GLU A 156 18.19 11.85 -11.28
CA GLU A 156 17.76 13.23 -10.99
C GLU A 156 16.26 13.40 -11.13
N ASP A 157 15.66 12.85 -12.20
CA ASP A 157 14.21 12.86 -12.42
C ASP A 157 13.47 12.06 -11.34
N ARG A 158 13.96 10.87 -11.01
CA ARG A 158 13.39 10.07 -9.93
C ARG A 158 13.46 10.79 -8.59
N SER A 159 14.60 11.41 -8.28
CA SER A 159 14.79 12.16 -7.03
C SER A 159 13.86 13.39 -6.97
N ARG A 160 13.69 14.12 -8.08
CA ARG A 160 12.74 15.24 -8.18
C ARG A 160 11.30 14.78 -7.96
N GLU A 161 10.89 13.71 -8.64
CA GLU A 161 9.54 13.18 -8.53
C GLU A 161 9.28 12.55 -7.14
N LEU A 162 10.27 11.91 -6.52
CA LEU A 162 10.13 11.39 -5.15
C LEU A 162 9.99 12.53 -4.12
N ARG A 163 10.71 13.65 -4.28
CA ARG A 163 10.47 14.87 -3.47
C ARG A 163 9.06 15.42 -3.68
N ARG A 164 8.55 15.37 -4.91
CA ARG A 164 7.17 15.77 -5.22
C ARG A 164 6.16 14.86 -4.50
N LEU A 165 6.34 13.54 -4.54
CA LEU A 165 5.48 12.60 -3.82
C LEU A 165 5.52 12.87 -2.31
N ARG A 166 6.72 12.98 -1.74
CA ARG A 166 6.91 13.30 -0.33
C ARG A 166 6.17 14.59 0.07
N ARG A 167 6.29 15.65 -0.71
CA ARG A 167 5.57 16.92 -0.47
C ARG A 167 4.06 16.72 -0.52
N LEU A 168 3.53 16.03 -1.53
CA LEU A 168 2.10 15.74 -1.64
C LEU A 168 1.57 14.98 -0.42
N MET A 169 2.32 14.00 0.09
CA MET A 169 1.94 13.28 1.30
C MET A 169 1.88 14.21 2.52
N LEU A 170 2.89 15.05 2.72
CA LEU A 170 2.95 16.00 3.83
C LEU A 170 1.83 17.06 3.76
N GLU A 171 1.44 17.50 2.57
CA GLU A 171 0.41 18.52 2.37
C GLU A 171 -1.02 17.96 2.40
N ARG A 172 -1.22 16.74 1.91
CA ARG A 172 -2.57 16.19 1.66
C ARG A 172 -3.06 15.24 2.74
N LEU A 173 -2.20 14.34 3.25
CA LEU A 173 -2.63 13.35 4.24
C LEU A 173 -3.19 13.95 5.54
N PRO A 174 -2.71 15.11 6.04
CA PRO A 174 -3.32 15.74 7.22
C PRO A 174 -4.76 16.21 7.01
N ALA A 175 -5.17 16.51 5.77
CA ALA A 175 -6.51 16.95 5.44
C ALA A 175 -7.45 15.82 5.00
N LEU A 176 -6.96 14.59 4.92
CA LEU A 176 -7.76 13.42 4.59
C LEU A 176 -8.38 12.81 5.85
N ASP A 177 -9.22 11.81 5.67
CA ASP A 177 -9.84 11.07 6.76
C ASP A 177 -9.63 9.55 6.58
N PRO A 178 -8.83 8.90 7.45
CA PRO A 178 -8.24 9.43 8.69
C PRO A 178 -7.12 10.45 8.44
N PRO A 179 -7.03 11.52 9.25
CA PRO A 179 -5.95 12.50 9.14
C PRO A 179 -4.63 11.88 9.58
N PHE A 180 -3.55 12.25 8.88
CA PHE A 180 -2.23 11.70 9.14
C PHE A 180 -1.13 12.72 8.83
N VAL A 181 -0.29 13.01 9.80
CA VAL A 181 0.94 13.80 9.64
C VAL A 181 2.13 12.84 9.59
N PRO A 182 2.62 12.47 8.38
CA PRO A 182 3.69 11.49 8.26
C PRO A 182 5.06 12.07 8.60
N ASP A 183 5.90 11.29 9.29
CA ASP A 183 7.34 11.51 9.40
C ASP A 183 8.05 10.73 8.30
N LEU A 184 8.40 11.41 7.22
CA LEU A 184 8.96 10.80 6.01
C LEU A 184 10.47 11.05 5.92
N PRO A 185 11.26 10.05 5.50
CA PRO A 185 12.70 10.20 5.34
C PRO A 185 13.02 11.31 4.32
N ARG A 186 14.16 11.98 4.54
CA ARG A 186 14.67 12.98 3.59
C ARG A 186 15.18 12.30 2.33
N ILE A 187 14.90 12.90 1.17
CA ILE A 187 15.39 12.39 -0.11
C ILE A 187 16.88 12.70 -0.23
N PRO A 188 17.75 11.68 -0.33
CA PRO A 188 19.18 11.90 -0.35
C PRO A 188 19.65 12.55 -1.66
N LEU A 189 20.66 13.41 -1.60
CA LEU A 189 21.30 13.98 -2.78
C LEU A 189 22.14 12.92 -3.53
N SER A 190 22.76 12.01 -2.79
CA SER A 190 23.56 10.88 -3.30
C SER A 190 23.20 9.59 -2.54
N GLY A 191 23.74 8.43 -2.96
CA GLY A 191 23.51 7.16 -2.28
C GLY A 191 22.22 6.44 -2.68
N ASN A 192 21.63 5.65 -1.78
CA ASN A 192 20.57 4.70 -2.10
C ASN A 192 19.17 5.35 -2.11
N LEU A 193 18.74 5.86 -3.28
CA LEU A 193 17.40 6.43 -3.46
C LEU A 193 16.30 5.35 -3.30
N LYS A 194 16.57 4.10 -3.67
CA LYS A 194 15.60 3.00 -3.58
C LYS A 194 15.21 2.71 -2.14
N ALA A 195 16.15 2.81 -1.19
CA ALA A 195 15.82 2.58 0.21
C ALA A 195 14.78 3.57 0.75
N VAL A 196 14.89 4.84 0.36
CA VAL A 196 13.93 5.89 0.75
C VAL A 196 12.60 5.72 0.00
N GLU A 197 12.64 5.33 -1.27
CA GLU A 197 11.45 5.01 -2.08
C GLU A 197 10.64 3.90 -1.40
N ASP A 198 11.27 2.76 -1.04
CA ASP A 198 10.62 1.63 -0.38
C ASP A 198 9.94 2.04 0.94
N GLN A 199 10.58 2.88 1.73
CA GLN A 199 10.04 3.38 2.99
C GLN A 199 8.83 4.31 2.77
N ILE A 200 8.89 5.23 1.80
CA ILE A 200 7.76 6.13 1.48
C ILE A 200 6.57 5.34 0.95
N ASP A 201 6.81 4.34 0.09
CA ASP A 201 5.75 3.47 -0.42
C ASP A 201 5.12 2.62 0.68
N ALA A 202 5.91 2.14 1.64
CA ALA A 202 5.39 1.43 2.81
C ALA A 202 4.46 2.31 3.66
N VAL A 203 4.79 3.59 3.87
CA VAL A 203 3.89 4.53 4.58
C VAL A 203 2.58 4.71 3.81
N LEU A 204 2.62 4.78 2.48
CA LEU A 204 1.41 4.82 1.66
C LEU A 204 0.59 3.52 1.80
N CYS A 205 1.22 2.34 1.78
CA CYS A 205 0.54 1.07 1.98
C CYS A 205 -0.17 1.02 3.35
N ALA A 206 0.50 1.47 4.42
CA ALA A 206 -0.09 1.54 5.76
C ALA A 206 -1.28 2.53 5.80
N TYR A 207 -1.15 3.68 5.16
CA TYR A 207 -2.25 4.65 5.05
C TYR A 207 -3.46 4.08 4.30
N ILE A 208 -3.23 3.36 3.19
CA ILE A 208 -4.32 2.71 2.43
C ILE A 208 -5.00 1.64 3.29
N ALA A 209 -4.24 0.87 4.09
CA ALA A 209 -4.80 -0.09 5.04
C ALA A 209 -5.69 0.57 6.09
N ALA A 210 -5.26 1.70 6.66
CA ALA A 210 -6.05 2.48 7.61
C ALA A 210 -7.31 3.07 6.98
N HIS A 211 -7.19 3.59 5.76
CA HIS A 211 -8.31 4.12 4.99
C HIS A 211 -9.33 3.03 4.65
N TRP A 212 -8.85 1.84 4.27
CA TRP A 212 -9.70 0.67 4.05
C TRP A 212 -10.44 0.25 5.32
N TRP A 213 -9.73 0.07 6.42
CA TRP A 213 -10.33 -0.28 7.70
C TRP A 213 -11.42 0.71 8.13
N LYS A 214 -11.15 2.02 7.99
CA LYS A 214 -12.09 3.05 8.42
C LYS A 214 -13.35 3.10 7.56
N TRP A 215 -13.20 2.99 6.24
CA TRP A 215 -14.26 3.31 5.27
C TRP A 215 -14.77 2.11 4.47
N GLY A 216 -14.08 0.99 4.47
CA GLY A 216 -14.44 -0.15 3.63
C GLY A 216 -14.77 0.26 2.20
N ARG A 217 -15.76 -0.35 1.61
CA ARG A 217 -16.24 -0.07 0.24
C ARG A 217 -16.93 1.29 0.07
N GLN A 218 -17.23 2.00 1.16
CA GLN A 218 -17.82 3.34 1.05
C GLN A 218 -16.89 4.31 0.31
N ARG A 219 -15.60 4.34 0.70
CA ARG A 219 -14.58 5.23 0.09
C ARG A 219 -13.42 4.49 -0.59
N ASN A 220 -13.52 3.18 -0.75
CA ASN A 220 -12.54 2.38 -1.51
C ASN A 220 -13.25 1.54 -2.57
N ALA A 221 -12.58 1.36 -3.70
CA ALA A 221 -12.90 0.36 -4.69
C ALA A 221 -12.13 -0.93 -4.38
N VAL A 222 -12.76 -2.07 -4.63
CA VAL A 222 -12.12 -3.38 -4.62
C VAL A 222 -12.26 -3.94 -6.02
N PHE A 223 -11.15 -4.09 -6.71
CA PHE A 223 -11.08 -4.72 -8.03
C PHE A 223 -10.82 -6.20 -7.84
N GLY A 224 -11.66 -7.06 -8.41
CA GLY A 224 -11.61 -8.51 -8.20
C GLY A 224 -12.34 -9.00 -6.95
N SER A 225 -11.91 -10.16 -6.41
CA SER A 225 -12.52 -10.82 -5.25
C SER A 225 -11.49 -11.60 -4.42
N ASN A 226 -11.87 -12.04 -3.21
CA ASN A 226 -10.99 -12.88 -2.37
C ASN A 226 -10.55 -14.18 -3.10
N GLN A 227 -11.42 -14.78 -3.93
CA GLN A 227 -11.12 -16.04 -4.63
C GLN A 227 -10.27 -15.83 -5.89
N GLU A 228 -10.50 -14.74 -6.63
CA GLU A 228 -9.85 -14.47 -7.92
C GLU A 228 -8.63 -13.55 -7.82
N GLY A 229 -8.29 -13.10 -6.60
CA GLY A 229 -7.35 -12.03 -6.35
C GLY A 229 -8.01 -10.66 -6.45
N TYR A 230 -7.55 -9.72 -5.64
CA TYR A 230 -8.17 -8.41 -5.54
C TYR A 230 -7.13 -7.32 -5.30
N ILE A 231 -7.51 -6.07 -5.57
CA ILE A 231 -6.71 -4.87 -5.28
C ILE A 231 -7.63 -3.83 -4.66
N VAL A 232 -7.22 -3.29 -3.50
CA VAL A 232 -7.92 -2.21 -2.80
C VAL A 232 -7.30 -0.87 -3.19
N VAL A 233 -8.13 0.08 -3.62
CA VAL A 233 -7.72 1.43 -3.97
C VAL A 233 -8.73 2.43 -3.45
N PRO A 234 -8.33 3.54 -2.79
CA PRO A 234 -9.24 4.64 -2.44
C PRO A 234 -9.98 5.17 -3.68
N LYS A 235 -11.25 5.53 -3.52
CA LYS A 235 -12.04 6.11 -4.62
C LYS A 235 -11.63 7.54 -4.90
N ARG A 236 -11.58 7.93 -6.18
CA ARG A 236 -11.38 9.31 -6.59
C ARG A 236 -12.60 10.16 -6.19
N GLY A 237 -12.33 11.40 -5.79
CA GLY A 237 -13.40 12.36 -5.44
C GLY A 237 -14.04 12.13 -4.07
N ALA A 238 -13.59 11.11 -3.31
CA ALA A 238 -14.01 10.95 -1.93
C ALA A 238 -13.58 12.11 -1.02
N TYR A 239 -12.66 12.93 -1.50
CA TYR A 239 -12.15 14.14 -0.87
C TYR A 239 -12.20 15.27 -1.90
N SER A 240 -13.28 16.06 -1.90
CA SER A 240 -13.27 17.35 -2.61
C SER A 240 -12.17 18.21 -1.98
N PRO A 241 -11.27 18.83 -2.76
CA PRO A 241 -10.39 19.84 -2.20
C PRO A 241 -11.26 20.89 -1.52
N PRO A 242 -10.85 21.50 -0.39
CA PRO A 242 -11.52 22.66 0.11
C PRO A 242 -11.64 23.65 -1.06
N SER A 243 -12.87 24.08 -1.37
CA SER A 243 -13.11 25.12 -2.35
C SER A 243 -12.24 26.30 -1.96
N CYS A 244 -11.27 26.65 -2.81
CA CYS A 244 -10.58 27.92 -2.69
C CYS A 244 -11.67 29.02 -2.81
N LEU A 245 -12.08 29.55 -1.66
CA LEU A 245 -12.76 30.84 -1.56
C LEU A 245 -11.72 31.94 -1.58
#